data_8e1d0910cfeb4a15be5421077959c45f
#
_entry.id   8e1d0910cfeb4a15be5421077959c45f
#
_cell.length_a   1.000
_cell.length_b   1.000
_cell.length_c   1.000
_cell.angle_alpha   90.00
_cell.angle_beta   90.00
_cell.angle_gamma   90.00
#
_symmetry.space_group_name_H-M   'P 1'
#
loop_
_entity.id
_entity.type
_entity.pdbx_description
1 polymer ?
#
loop_
_entity_poly.entity_id
_entity_poly.type
_entity_poly.pdbx_seq_one_letter_code
_entity_poly.pdbx_strand_id
1 'polypeptide(L)'
;MQNPVKVSFVVAMYNVAAYIEECVRSLCKQTLDDIEIIVVDDCSTDNGVEVVMRTVEEYPKRKEQLKLIRHKQNTGVKEVRKDGIYQAKGEYVILIDGDDYVDVKMAELMYAKAKESDADIVLCNNWSCTSEGNLFCPTLPEDISFDSDSIREASLNMEVCPTVWCRLIKRELLVDDRMVWPVAAMAEDVVIVLAASYLAKRYAYTSEPLYYYRQQPGSITNNQSKDNILRRFSGFVKNNEVVLSFFAENGAQEKYLRGIIEIKMRAKNELLPLFPSSKYRRMWMKTYPEMNRVMLLVNSIYKSTFREKLWFFAQVLGLYPRFSRILLSKRLKPEPIWRWNAYR
;
A
#
# COMPACT_ATOMS: atom_id res chain seq x y z
N MET A 1 -8.87 -36.35 4.49
CA MET A 1 -8.73 -35.30 3.45
C MET A 1 -8.42 -34.02 4.17
N GLN A 2 -7.36 -33.30 3.80
CA GLN A 2 -7.10 -31.97 4.35
C GLN A 2 -8.21 -31.03 3.88
N ASN A 3 -8.71 -30.17 4.77
CA ASN A 3 -9.66 -29.12 4.40
C ASN A 3 -9.02 -28.19 3.36
N PRO A 4 -9.80 -27.63 2.44
CA PRO A 4 -9.27 -26.63 1.50
C PRO A 4 -8.75 -25.40 2.28
N VAL A 5 -7.62 -24.88 1.84
CA VAL A 5 -7.03 -23.67 2.45
C VAL A 5 -7.96 -22.48 2.18
N LYS A 6 -8.35 -21.79 3.25
CA LYS A 6 -9.24 -20.61 3.19
C LYS A 6 -8.45 -19.33 2.92
N VAL A 7 -7.37 -19.13 3.66
CA VAL A 7 -6.54 -17.90 3.59
C VAL A 7 -5.07 -18.25 3.47
N SER A 8 -4.39 -17.66 2.48
CA SER A 8 -2.94 -17.68 2.35
C SER A 8 -2.37 -16.34 2.83
N PHE A 9 -1.50 -16.39 3.84
CA PHE A 9 -0.65 -15.26 4.18
C PHE A 9 0.61 -15.31 3.33
N VAL A 10 0.90 -14.27 2.56
CA VAL A 10 2.13 -14.11 1.78
C VAL A 10 2.99 -13.05 2.45
N VAL A 11 4.10 -13.46 3.02
CA VAL A 11 5.02 -12.61 3.80
C VAL A 11 6.22 -12.25 2.95
N ALA A 12 6.41 -10.96 2.69
CA ALA A 12 7.60 -10.43 2.03
C ALA A 12 8.72 -10.22 3.06
N MET A 13 9.88 -10.89 2.88
CA MET A 13 11.00 -10.84 3.81
C MET A 13 12.28 -10.40 3.09
N TYR A 14 12.92 -9.33 3.60
CA TYR A 14 14.27 -8.93 3.20
C TYR A 14 14.96 -8.14 4.31
N ASN A 15 16.01 -8.72 4.93
CA ASN A 15 16.79 -8.10 5.99
C ASN A 15 15.94 -7.55 7.16
N VAL A 16 15.02 -8.35 7.67
CA VAL A 16 14.09 -8.01 8.75
C VAL A 16 14.19 -8.94 9.96
N ALA A 17 15.37 -9.55 10.20
CA ALA A 17 15.59 -10.50 11.29
C ALA A 17 15.18 -9.97 12.67
N ALA A 18 15.27 -8.65 12.88
CA ALA A 18 14.87 -8.01 14.14
C ALA A 18 13.34 -8.02 14.39
N TYR A 19 12.53 -8.25 13.36
CA TYR A 19 11.07 -8.10 13.41
C TYR A 19 10.32 -9.36 13.02
N ILE A 20 10.89 -10.20 12.16
CA ILE A 20 10.22 -11.34 11.54
C ILE A 20 9.72 -12.36 12.56
N GLU A 21 10.32 -12.45 13.75
CA GLU A 21 9.86 -13.34 14.82
C GLU A 21 8.44 -12.99 15.25
N GLU A 22 8.17 -11.71 15.53
CA GLU A 22 6.84 -11.26 15.95
C GLU A 22 5.81 -11.40 14.82
N CYS A 23 6.21 -11.12 13.58
CA CYS A 23 5.40 -11.38 12.39
C CYS A 23 4.96 -12.85 12.33
N VAL A 24 5.90 -13.78 12.31
CA VAL A 24 5.61 -15.23 12.22
C VAL A 24 4.81 -15.72 13.41
N ARG A 25 5.10 -15.26 14.64
CA ARG A 25 4.30 -15.60 15.83
C ARG A 25 2.86 -15.18 15.71
N SER A 26 2.59 -13.99 15.18
CA SER A 26 1.23 -13.47 14.98
C SER A 26 0.44 -14.33 13.97
N LEU A 27 1.11 -14.82 12.93
CA LEU A 27 0.54 -15.72 11.94
C LEU A 27 0.34 -17.14 12.48
N CYS A 28 1.27 -17.65 13.26
CA CYS A 28 1.14 -18.95 13.90
C CYS A 28 -0.01 -19.01 14.93
N LYS A 29 -0.33 -17.88 15.55
CA LYS A 29 -1.41 -17.75 16.53
C LYS A 29 -2.79 -17.48 15.92
N GLN A 30 -2.94 -17.42 14.59
CA GLN A 30 -4.23 -17.18 13.96
C GLN A 30 -5.29 -18.19 14.43
N THR A 31 -6.48 -17.68 14.74
CA THR A 31 -7.61 -18.47 15.21
C THR A 31 -8.27 -19.31 14.11
N LEU A 32 -8.16 -18.88 12.85
CA LEU A 32 -8.58 -19.68 11.69
C LEU A 32 -7.59 -20.82 11.45
N ASP A 33 -8.09 -22.04 11.41
CA ASP A 33 -7.25 -23.24 11.27
C ASP A 33 -6.78 -23.51 9.84
N ASP A 34 -7.68 -23.33 8.85
CA ASP A 34 -7.45 -23.65 7.45
C ASP A 34 -6.68 -22.54 6.72
N ILE A 35 -5.46 -22.26 7.17
CA ILE A 35 -4.57 -21.26 6.57
C ILE A 35 -3.29 -21.88 6.06
N GLU A 36 -2.56 -21.16 5.22
CA GLU A 36 -1.15 -21.41 4.93
C GLU A 36 -0.35 -20.12 5.10
N ILE A 37 0.94 -20.25 5.40
CA ILE A 37 1.88 -19.15 5.58
C ILE A 37 2.99 -19.34 4.55
N ILE A 38 3.14 -18.41 3.61
CA ILE A 38 4.16 -18.43 2.58
C ILE A 38 5.13 -17.30 2.84
N VAL A 39 6.30 -17.61 3.36
CA VAL A 39 7.37 -16.63 3.56
C VAL A 39 8.26 -16.65 2.33
N VAL A 40 8.42 -15.50 1.68
CA VAL A 40 9.30 -15.35 0.52
C VAL A 40 10.48 -14.45 0.92
N ASP A 41 11.65 -15.06 1.06
CA ASP A 41 12.92 -14.41 1.38
C ASP A 41 13.60 -13.91 0.10
N ASP A 42 13.76 -12.60 -0.03
CA ASP A 42 14.36 -11.94 -1.18
C ASP A 42 15.90 -11.87 -1.10
N CYS A 43 16.51 -13.01 -0.79
CA CYS A 43 17.96 -13.13 -0.63
C CYS A 43 18.51 -12.29 0.53
N SER A 44 17.90 -12.41 1.71
CA SER A 44 18.39 -11.74 2.94
C SER A 44 19.82 -12.16 3.28
N THR A 45 20.56 -11.19 3.80
CA THR A 45 21.93 -11.37 4.27
C THR A 45 22.03 -11.47 5.80
N ASP A 46 20.92 -11.23 6.49
CA ASP A 46 20.79 -11.42 7.94
C ASP A 46 20.31 -12.86 8.28
N ASN A 47 20.09 -13.14 9.55
CA ASN A 47 19.63 -14.43 10.03
C ASN A 47 18.10 -14.57 10.09
N GLY A 48 17.35 -13.79 9.30
CA GLY A 48 15.88 -13.81 9.30
C GLY A 48 15.28 -15.18 9.00
N VAL A 49 15.89 -15.94 8.08
CA VAL A 49 15.45 -17.31 7.74
C VAL A 49 15.56 -18.26 8.95
N GLU A 50 16.66 -18.22 9.67
CA GLU A 50 16.88 -19.03 10.87
C GLU A 50 15.86 -18.65 11.97
N VAL A 51 15.55 -17.36 12.09
CA VAL A 51 14.52 -16.87 13.02
C VAL A 51 13.13 -17.42 12.66
N VAL A 52 12.73 -17.37 11.38
CA VAL A 52 11.44 -17.96 10.90
C VAL A 52 11.37 -19.44 11.27
N MET A 53 12.41 -20.22 10.92
CA MET A 53 12.42 -21.68 11.14
C MET A 53 12.38 -22.02 12.62
N ARG A 54 13.17 -21.32 13.46
CA ARG A 54 13.14 -21.51 14.92
C ARG A 54 11.78 -21.19 15.51
N THR A 55 11.16 -20.08 15.06
CA THR A 55 9.88 -19.63 15.60
C THR A 55 8.75 -20.61 15.27
N VAL A 56 8.69 -21.13 14.05
CA VAL A 56 7.62 -22.06 13.65
C VAL A 56 7.73 -23.43 14.34
N GLU A 57 8.93 -23.85 14.79
CA GLU A 57 9.12 -25.09 15.57
C GLU A 57 8.29 -25.11 16.87
N GLU A 58 7.97 -23.96 17.43
CA GLU A 58 7.12 -23.83 18.63
C GLU A 58 5.63 -24.11 18.31
N TYR A 59 5.25 -24.21 17.02
CA TYR A 59 3.88 -24.36 16.55
C TYR A 59 3.75 -25.54 15.58
N PRO A 60 3.74 -26.82 16.05
CA PRO A 60 3.83 -28.00 15.18
C PRO A 60 2.78 -28.02 14.07
N LYS A 61 1.52 -27.65 14.36
CA LYS A 61 0.44 -27.58 13.36
C LYS A 61 0.77 -26.54 12.27
N ARG A 62 1.26 -25.38 12.63
CA ARG A 62 1.59 -24.29 11.70
C ARG A 62 2.87 -24.58 10.89
N LYS A 63 3.78 -25.36 11.44
CA LYS A 63 4.97 -25.83 10.72
C LYS A 63 4.61 -26.58 9.43
N GLU A 64 3.57 -27.41 9.48
CA GLU A 64 3.06 -28.11 8.30
C GLU A 64 2.37 -27.19 7.28
N GLN A 65 1.91 -26.03 7.73
CA GLN A 65 1.23 -25.01 6.93
C GLN A 65 2.18 -23.91 6.44
N LEU A 66 3.45 -23.91 6.87
CA LEU A 66 4.44 -22.91 6.45
C LEU A 66 5.24 -23.42 5.25
N LYS A 67 5.37 -22.54 4.26
CA LYS A 67 6.23 -22.71 3.09
C LYS A 67 7.24 -21.56 3.06
N LEU A 68 8.53 -21.88 3.06
CA LEU A 68 9.62 -20.92 2.88
C LEU A 68 10.13 -21.00 1.44
N ILE A 69 10.19 -19.86 0.75
CA ILE A 69 10.75 -19.70 -0.59
C ILE A 69 11.95 -18.76 -0.45
N ARG A 70 13.08 -19.10 -1.06
CA ARG A 70 14.27 -18.26 -1.05
C ARG A 70 14.67 -17.87 -2.47
N HIS A 71 14.78 -16.59 -2.73
CA HIS A 71 15.31 -16.09 -4.00
C HIS A 71 16.84 -16.24 -4.02
N LYS A 72 17.39 -16.47 -5.21
CA LYS A 72 18.85 -16.57 -5.41
C LYS A 72 19.54 -15.20 -5.41
N GLN A 73 18.79 -14.13 -5.63
CA GLN A 73 19.22 -12.73 -5.65
C GLN A 73 18.06 -11.84 -5.22
N ASN A 74 18.36 -10.63 -4.76
CA ASN A 74 17.32 -9.65 -4.44
C ASN A 74 16.62 -9.19 -5.73
N THR A 75 15.32 -9.44 -5.82
CA THR A 75 14.45 -9.12 -6.98
C THR A 75 13.47 -7.99 -6.68
N GLY A 76 13.35 -7.60 -5.41
CA GLY A 76 12.46 -6.57 -4.91
C GLY A 76 11.06 -7.09 -4.57
N VAL A 77 10.41 -6.36 -3.67
CA VAL A 77 9.12 -6.75 -3.05
C VAL A 77 8.03 -7.11 -4.06
N LYS A 78 8.01 -6.50 -5.24
CA LYS A 78 7.04 -6.79 -6.30
C LYS A 78 7.10 -8.24 -6.80
N GLU A 79 8.31 -8.79 -7.00
CA GLU A 79 8.50 -10.19 -7.42
C GLU A 79 8.22 -11.14 -6.25
N VAL A 80 8.67 -10.77 -5.04
CA VAL A 80 8.39 -11.50 -3.80
C VAL A 80 6.88 -11.73 -3.62
N ARG A 81 6.09 -10.67 -3.70
CA ARG A 81 4.63 -10.74 -3.58
C ARG A 81 4.01 -11.57 -4.70
N LYS A 82 4.46 -11.35 -5.95
CA LYS A 82 3.98 -12.10 -7.11
C LYS A 82 4.25 -13.60 -6.96
N ASP A 83 5.47 -13.99 -6.63
CA ASP A 83 5.83 -15.38 -6.45
C ASP A 83 5.06 -16.03 -5.31
N GLY A 84 4.90 -15.34 -4.19
CA GLY A 84 4.07 -15.82 -3.08
C GLY A 84 2.61 -16.05 -3.47
N ILE A 85 2.01 -15.11 -4.21
CA ILE A 85 0.62 -15.21 -4.69
C ILE A 85 0.44 -16.41 -5.65
N TYR A 86 1.37 -16.63 -6.59
CA TYR A 86 1.30 -17.77 -7.50
C TYR A 86 1.49 -19.11 -6.78
N GLN A 87 2.17 -19.13 -5.64
CA GLN A 87 2.33 -20.33 -4.81
C GLN A 87 1.18 -20.55 -3.83
N ALA A 88 0.33 -19.54 -3.62
CA ALA A 88 -0.81 -19.61 -2.72
C ALA A 88 -1.89 -20.57 -3.24
N LYS A 89 -2.56 -21.24 -2.30
CA LYS A 89 -3.66 -22.20 -2.56
C LYS A 89 -4.97 -21.76 -1.91
N GLY A 90 -4.91 -20.78 -1.03
CA GLY A 90 -6.08 -20.25 -0.32
C GLY A 90 -7.11 -19.65 -1.26
N GLU A 91 -8.36 -19.70 -0.85
CA GLU A 91 -9.45 -19.00 -1.53
C GLU A 91 -9.18 -17.49 -1.59
N TYR A 92 -8.60 -16.97 -0.50
CA TYR A 92 -8.18 -15.57 -0.36
C TYR A 92 -6.70 -15.46 0.00
N VAL A 93 -6.12 -14.28 -0.27
CA VAL A 93 -4.74 -13.93 0.04
C VAL A 93 -4.70 -12.65 0.88
N ILE A 94 -3.83 -12.63 1.89
CA ILE A 94 -3.41 -11.43 2.62
C ILE A 94 -1.90 -11.26 2.40
N LEU A 95 -1.48 -10.07 1.97
CA LEU A 95 -0.07 -9.73 1.79
C LEU A 95 0.45 -9.07 3.07
N ILE A 96 1.57 -9.54 3.58
CA ILE A 96 2.16 -9.09 4.85
C ILE A 96 3.59 -8.62 4.59
N ASP A 97 3.97 -7.50 5.19
CA ASP A 97 5.36 -7.06 5.26
C ASP A 97 6.04 -7.71 6.47
N GLY A 98 7.23 -8.29 6.27
CA GLY A 98 7.90 -9.11 7.30
C GLY A 98 8.39 -8.34 8.53
N ASP A 99 8.33 -7.01 8.49
CA ASP A 99 8.62 -6.12 9.61
C ASP A 99 7.37 -5.71 10.42
N ASP A 100 6.17 -6.15 10.00
CA ASP A 100 4.88 -5.88 10.65
C ASP A 100 4.33 -7.13 11.35
N TYR A 101 3.18 -7.01 12.02
CA TYR A 101 2.46 -8.13 12.62
C TYR A 101 0.93 -7.91 12.57
N VAL A 102 0.16 -8.95 12.89
CA VAL A 102 -1.29 -8.91 12.72
C VAL A 102 -2.03 -9.38 13.98
N ASP A 103 -3.29 -8.98 14.10
CA ASP A 103 -4.17 -9.52 15.14
C ASP A 103 -4.41 -11.02 14.91
N VAL A 104 -4.49 -11.77 16.00
CA VAL A 104 -4.67 -13.23 15.94
C VAL A 104 -6.00 -13.68 15.32
N LYS A 105 -6.96 -12.78 15.19
CA LYS A 105 -8.28 -13.02 14.58
C LYS A 105 -8.36 -12.49 13.14
N MET A 106 -7.28 -11.95 12.57
CA MET A 106 -7.35 -11.29 11.27
C MET A 106 -7.93 -12.19 10.18
N ALA A 107 -7.40 -13.40 10.01
CA ALA A 107 -7.89 -14.32 9.00
C ALA A 107 -9.35 -14.73 9.25
N GLU A 108 -9.71 -15.02 10.50
CA GLU A 108 -11.07 -15.43 10.87
C GLU A 108 -12.10 -14.36 10.56
N LEU A 109 -11.88 -13.13 11.07
CA LEU A 109 -12.83 -12.03 10.93
C LEU A 109 -12.98 -11.57 9.48
N MET A 110 -11.86 -11.43 8.76
CA MET A 110 -11.91 -11.01 7.37
C MET A 110 -12.51 -12.09 6.47
N TYR A 111 -12.19 -13.38 6.70
CA TYR A 111 -12.78 -14.48 5.95
C TYR A 111 -14.28 -14.63 6.23
N ALA A 112 -14.70 -14.55 7.50
CA ALA A 112 -16.12 -14.57 7.85
C ALA A 112 -16.89 -13.42 7.16
N LYS A 113 -16.31 -12.20 7.16
CA LYS A 113 -16.90 -11.05 6.48
C LYS A 113 -16.97 -11.25 4.97
N ALA A 114 -15.93 -11.84 4.36
CA ALA A 114 -15.92 -12.17 2.94
C ALA A 114 -17.04 -13.14 2.57
N LYS A 115 -17.27 -14.18 3.38
CA LYS A 115 -18.31 -15.19 3.13
C LYS A 115 -19.72 -14.67 3.40
N GLU A 116 -19.89 -13.83 4.44
CA GLU A 116 -21.17 -13.16 4.74
C GLU A 116 -21.65 -12.28 3.58
N SER A 117 -20.72 -11.52 2.97
CA SER A 117 -21.03 -10.52 1.95
C SER A 117 -20.77 -11.03 0.52
N ASP A 118 -20.32 -12.25 0.36
CA ASP A 118 -19.80 -12.82 -0.90
C ASP A 118 -18.81 -11.83 -1.57
N ALA A 119 -17.91 -11.25 -0.74
CA ALA A 119 -17.02 -10.20 -1.18
C ALA A 119 -15.76 -10.76 -1.84
N ASP A 120 -15.31 -10.06 -2.89
CA ASP A 120 -14.05 -10.35 -3.57
C ASP A 120 -12.86 -9.71 -2.84
N ILE A 121 -13.09 -8.56 -2.18
CA ILE A 121 -12.10 -7.85 -1.36
C ILE A 121 -12.74 -7.40 -0.05
N VAL A 122 -12.06 -7.68 1.06
CA VAL A 122 -12.43 -7.17 2.38
C VAL A 122 -11.34 -6.24 2.89
N LEU A 123 -11.73 -5.08 3.41
CA LEU A 123 -10.83 -4.13 4.05
C LEU A 123 -10.94 -4.23 5.57
N CYS A 124 -9.83 -3.97 6.27
CA CYS A 124 -9.79 -3.77 7.72
C CYS A 124 -9.05 -2.48 8.08
N ASN A 125 -9.16 -2.03 9.31
CA ASN A 125 -8.35 -0.94 9.84
C ASN A 125 -6.99 -1.44 10.32
N ASN A 126 -6.14 -0.50 10.74
CA ASN A 126 -4.81 -0.79 11.26
C ASN A 126 -4.41 0.10 12.43
N TRP A 127 -3.40 -0.36 13.13
CA TRP A 127 -2.62 0.42 14.07
C TRP A 127 -1.31 0.88 13.42
N SER A 128 -0.96 2.14 13.56
CA SER A 128 0.41 2.63 13.29
C SER A 128 1.21 2.58 14.58
N CYS A 129 2.18 1.67 14.65
CA CYS A 129 2.98 1.40 15.85
C CYS A 129 4.22 2.29 15.85
N THR A 130 4.32 3.19 16.82
CA THR A 130 5.45 4.10 17.02
C THR A 130 6.12 3.84 18.36
N SER A 131 7.27 4.47 18.63
CA SER A 131 7.93 4.44 19.95
C SER A 131 7.08 5.09 21.06
N GLU A 132 6.11 5.94 20.69
CA GLU A 132 5.22 6.65 21.62
C GLU A 132 3.91 5.89 21.89
N GLY A 133 3.63 4.81 21.17
CA GLY A 133 2.43 3.99 21.26
C GLY A 133 1.77 3.72 19.91
N ASN A 134 0.61 3.09 19.96
CA ASN A 134 -0.14 2.72 18.77
C ASN A 134 -1.20 3.78 18.45
N LEU A 135 -1.17 4.30 17.22
CA LEU A 135 -2.17 5.24 16.69
C LEU A 135 -3.15 4.47 15.81
N PHE A 136 -4.45 4.60 16.12
CA PHE A 136 -5.51 4.02 15.29
C PHE A 136 -5.58 4.73 13.93
N CYS A 137 -5.59 3.95 12.85
CA CYS A 137 -5.64 4.44 11.49
C CYS A 137 -6.81 3.80 10.73
N PRO A 138 -7.88 4.54 10.46
CA PRO A 138 -8.99 4.04 9.67
C PRO A 138 -8.57 3.90 8.19
N THR A 139 -8.83 2.74 7.61
CA THR A 139 -8.57 2.50 6.18
C THR A 139 -9.62 3.19 5.30
N LEU A 140 -10.87 3.23 5.76
CA LEU A 140 -11.96 3.95 5.11
C LEU A 140 -12.14 5.33 5.72
N PRO A 141 -12.21 6.40 4.90
CA PRO A 141 -12.65 7.72 5.36
C PRO A 141 -14.07 7.70 5.92
N GLU A 142 -14.36 8.54 6.91
CA GLU A 142 -15.66 8.60 7.60
C GLU A 142 -16.83 8.99 6.67
N ASP A 143 -16.55 9.68 5.59
CA ASP A 143 -17.53 10.15 4.59
C ASP A 143 -17.82 9.11 3.49
N ILE A 144 -17.19 7.93 3.53
CA ILE A 144 -17.45 6.83 2.60
C ILE A 144 -18.44 5.86 3.23
N SER A 145 -19.54 5.57 2.51
CA SER A 145 -20.50 4.55 2.90
C SER A 145 -19.85 3.14 2.89
N PHE A 146 -20.29 2.27 3.81
CA PHE A 146 -19.76 0.91 3.94
C PHE A 146 -20.36 -0.08 2.95
N ASP A 147 -21.15 0.39 1.97
CA ASP A 147 -21.63 -0.46 0.88
C ASP A 147 -20.52 -0.77 -0.14
N SER A 148 -20.70 -1.87 -0.83
CA SER A 148 -19.70 -2.42 -1.77
C SER A 148 -19.31 -1.46 -2.89
N ASP A 149 -20.29 -0.77 -3.47
CA ASP A 149 -20.06 0.11 -4.63
C ASP A 149 -19.30 1.37 -4.20
N SER A 150 -19.68 1.97 -3.06
CA SER A 150 -19.02 3.14 -2.50
C SER A 150 -17.56 2.83 -2.15
N ILE A 151 -17.26 1.68 -1.52
CA ILE A 151 -15.89 1.27 -1.19
C ILE A 151 -15.06 1.03 -2.45
N ARG A 152 -15.65 0.38 -3.46
CA ARG A 152 -14.98 0.11 -4.73
C ARG A 152 -14.64 1.40 -5.47
N GLU A 153 -15.60 2.30 -5.62
CA GLU A 153 -15.39 3.61 -6.25
C GLU A 153 -14.33 4.44 -5.52
N ALA A 154 -14.40 4.49 -4.19
CA ALA A 154 -13.41 5.17 -3.36
C ALA A 154 -12.00 4.57 -3.52
N SER A 155 -11.90 3.24 -3.62
CA SER A 155 -10.62 2.55 -3.86
C SER A 155 -10.02 2.91 -5.22
N LEU A 156 -10.84 2.90 -6.29
CA LEU A 156 -10.40 3.21 -7.66
C LEU A 156 -10.11 4.71 -7.84
N ASN A 157 -10.75 5.58 -7.06
CA ASN A 157 -10.48 7.01 -7.03
C ASN A 157 -9.37 7.40 -6.03
N MET A 158 -8.67 6.43 -5.46
CA MET A 158 -7.57 6.67 -4.52
C MET A 158 -8.00 7.43 -3.24
N GLU A 159 -9.26 7.31 -2.84
CA GLU A 159 -9.76 7.86 -1.57
C GLU A 159 -9.50 6.91 -0.39
N VAL A 160 -9.39 5.62 -0.68
CA VAL A 160 -8.96 4.58 0.25
C VAL A 160 -7.46 4.32 0.10
N CYS A 161 -6.74 4.13 1.20
CA CYS A 161 -5.30 3.86 1.18
C CYS A 161 -4.96 2.65 0.29
N PRO A 162 -4.10 2.76 -0.72
CA PRO A 162 -3.77 1.66 -1.60
C PRO A 162 -2.76 0.67 -0.97
N THR A 163 -2.76 0.54 0.34
CA THR A 163 -1.94 -0.48 1.04
C THR A 163 -2.49 -1.87 0.77
N VAL A 164 -1.65 -2.81 0.40
CA VAL A 164 -2.07 -4.19 0.12
C VAL A 164 -2.36 -4.98 1.40
N TRP A 165 -1.72 -4.64 2.51
CA TRP A 165 -1.72 -5.40 3.75
C TRP A 165 -2.99 -5.26 4.61
N CYS A 166 -3.83 -4.22 4.41
CA CYS A 166 -5.16 -4.13 5.02
C CYS A 166 -6.25 -4.83 4.19
N ARG A 167 -5.90 -5.74 3.30
CA ARG A 167 -6.83 -6.36 2.35
C ARG A 167 -6.76 -7.88 2.39
N LEU A 168 -7.91 -8.50 2.51
CA LEU A 168 -8.13 -9.89 2.12
C LEU A 168 -8.64 -9.86 0.67
N ILE A 169 -7.91 -10.42 -0.26
CA ILE A 169 -8.22 -10.37 -1.70
C ILE A 169 -8.46 -11.78 -2.20
N LYS A 170 -9.58 -12.00 -2.90
CA LYS A 170 -9.88 -13.29 -3.52
C LYS A 170 -8.75 -13.65 -4.49
N ARG A 171 -8.16 -14.84 -4.29
CA ARG A 171 -6.95 -15.24 -5.03
C ARG A 171 -7.17 -15.23 -6.54
N GLU A 172 -8.37 -15.61 -7.02
CA GLU A 172 -8.69 -15.63 -8.45
C GLU A 172 -8.49 -14.26 -9.14
N LEU A 173 -8.69 -13.14 -8.43
CA LEU A 173 -8.44 -11.80 -8.99
C LEU A 173 -6.95 -11.56 -9.21
N LEU A 174 -6.10 -12.03 -8.28
CA LEU A 174 -4.65 -11.82 -8.32
C LEU A 174 -3.93 -12.70 -9.36
N VAL A 175 -4.57 -13.79 -9.80
CA VAL A 175 -4.05 -14.69 -10.84
C VAL A 175 -4.85 -14.61 -12.14
N ASP A 176 -5.78 -13.66 -12.27
CA ASP A 176 -6.53 -13.39 -13.51
C ASP A 176 -5.58 -12.89 -14.60
N ASP A 177 -5.77 -13.32 -15.84
CA ASP A 177 -4.93 -12.94 -16.99
C ASP A 177 -4.96 -11.41 -17.26
N ARG A 178 -6.00 -10.71 -16.80
CA ARG A 178 -6.14 -9.25 -16.91
C ARG A 178 -5.38 -8.50 -15.81
N MET A 179 -4.86 -9.21 -14.79
CA MET A 179 -4.13 -8.59 -13.70
C MET A 179 -2.81 -8.00 -14.21
N VAL A 180 -2.56 -6.72 -13.93
CA VAL A 180 -1.30 -6.07 -14.25
C VAL A 180 -0.41 -5.98 -13.02
N TRP A 181 0.90 -6.08 -13.25
CA TRP A 181 1.89 -6.15 -12.18
C TRP A 181 2.82 -4.93 -12.19
N PRO A 182 3.26 -4.48 -11.01
CA PRO A 182 4.19 -3.34 -10.92
C PRO A 182 5.52 -3.65 -11.61
N VAL A 183 6.07 -2.64 -12.26
CA VAL A 183 7.40 -2.72 -12.92
C VAL A 183 8.52 -2.13 -12.07
N ALA A 184 8.19 -1.44 -10.98
CA ALA A 184 9.13 -0.86 -10.03
C ALA A 184 8.77 -1.24 -8.59
N ALA A 185 9.78 -1.29 -7.71
CA ALA A 185 9.62 -1.68 -6.30
C ALA A 185 9.02 -0.56 -5.41
N MET A 186 8.83 0.64 -5.96
CA MET A 186 8.22 1.76 -5.22
C MET A 186 6.83 2.03 -5.76
N ALA A 187 5.85 2.19 -4.85
CA ALA A 187 4.43 2.34 -5.18
C ALA A 187 3.83 1.12 -5.93
N GLU A 188 4.37 -0.05 -5.70
CA GLU A 188 3.87 -1.31 -6.25
C GLU A 188 2.46 -1.62 -5.74
N ASP A 189 2.14 -1.27 -4.50
CA ASP A 189 0.83 -1.40 -3.88
C ASP A 189 -0.26 -0.75 -4.73
N VAL A 190 0.02 0.45 -5.27
CA VAL A 190 -0.93 1.20 -6.09
C VAL A 190 -1.36 0.39 -7.31
N VAL A 191 -0.41 -0.27 -7.98
CA VAL A 191 -0.71 -1.09 -9.16
C VAL A 191 -1.56 -2.29 -8.78
N ILE A 192 -1.13 -3.04 -7.75
CA ILE A 192 -1.82 -4.26 -7.31
C ILE A 192 -3.24 -3.92 -6.85
N VAL A 193 -3.39 -2.89 -6.00
CA VAL A 193 -4.68 -2.51 -5.45
C VAL A 193 -5.62 -1.99 -6.53
N LEU A 194 -5.17 -1.10 -7.42
CA LEU A 194 -6.06 -0.55 -8.46
C LEU A 194 -6.48 -1.61 -9.48
N ALA A 195 -5.56 -2.50 -9.88
CA ALA A 195 -5.89 -3.59 -10.78
C ALA A 195 -6.87 -4.59 -10.13
N ALA A 196 -6.59 -5.06 -8.91
CA ALA A 196 -7.49 -5.94 -8.19
C ALA A 196 -8.85 -5.28 -7.92
N SER A 197 -8.88 -3.98 -7.58
CA SER A 197 -10.11 -3.21 -7.35
C SER A 197 -10.95 -3.08 -8.61
N TYR A 198 -10.32 -2.94 -9.76
CA TYR A 198 -11.01 -2.87 -11.03
C TYR A 198 -11.68 -4.22 -11.39
N LEU A 199 -10.98 -5.31 -11.14
CA LEU A 199 -11.47 -6.67 -11.42
C LEU A 199 -12.53 -7.13 -10.41
N ALA A 200 -12.48 -6.66 -9.17
CA ALA A 200 -13.42 -6.99 -8.12
C ALA A 200 -14.83 -6.47 -8.42
N LYS A 201 -15.82 -7.24 -8.03
CA LYS A 201 -17.24 -6.89 -8.15
C LYS A 201 -17.84 -6.46 -6.82
N ARG A 202 -17.44 -7.11 -5.73
CA ARG A 202 -18.00 -6.89 -4.38
C ARG A 202 -16.92 -6.63 -3.34
N TYR A 203 -17.20 -5.64 -2.53
CA TYR A 203 -16.38 -5.24 -1.42
C TYR A 203 -17.10 -5.42 -0.09
N ALA A 204 -16.32 -5.65 0.95
CA ALA A 204 -16.80 -5.54 2.32
C ALA A 204 -15.75 -4.83 3.19
N TYR A 205 -16.15 -4.41 4.36
CA TYR A 205 -15.30 -3.73 5.32
C TYR A 205 -15.60 -4.21 6.74
N THR A 206 -14.56 -4.34 7.52
CA THR A 206 -14.62 -4.49 8.97
C THR A 206 -13.89 -3.33 9.64
N SER A 207 -14.51 -2.72 10.65
CA SER A 207 -13.91 -1.61 11.40
C SER A 207 -12.82 -2.06 12.37
N GLU A 208 -12.60 -3.36 12.50
CA GLU A 208 -11.56 -3.91 13.39
C GLU A 208 -10.16 -3.54 12.90
N PRO A 209 -9.27 -3.04 13.77
CA PRO A 209 -7.88 -2.77 13.44
C PRO A 209 -7.06 -4.07 13.55
N LEU A 210 -6.93 -4.78 12.42
CA LEU A 210 -6.37 -6.14 12.40
C LEU A 210 -4.91 -6.19 11.96
N TYR A 211 -4.34 -5.08 11.49
CA TYR A 211 -2.95 -4.98 11.06
C TYR A 211 -2.19 -3.98 11.93
N TYR A 212 -0.93 -4.29 12.27
CA TYR A 212 -0.04 -3.46 13.06
C TYR A 212 1.14 -3.04 12.21
N TYR A 213 1.03 -1.84 11.62
CA TYR A 213 2.06 -1.22 10.80
C TYR A 213 3.15 -0.60 11.68
N ARG A 214 4.36 -1.13 11.60
CA ARG A 214 5.49 -0.68 12.41
C ARG A 214 6.21 0.50 11.75
N GLN A 215 6.22 1.64 12.42
CA GLN A 215 7.01 2.78 11.97
C GLN A 215 8.45 2.65 12.42
N GLN A 216 9.36 2.47 11.45
CA GLN A 216 10.78 2.31 11.74
C GLN A 216 11.57 3.55 11.37
N PRO A 217 12.55 3.97 12.23
CA PRO A 217 13.55 4.93 11.83
C PRO A 217 14.34 4.39 10.63
N GLY A 218 14.42 5.17 9.55
CA GLY A 218 15.19 4.76 8.36
C GLY A 218 14.43 3.92 7.33
N SER A 219 13.11 3.69 7.50
CA SER A 219 12.29 3.07 6.45
C SER A 219 12.46 3.81 5.12
N ILE A 220 12.32 3.09 4.00
CA ILE A 220 12.43 3.65 2.65
C ILE A 220 11.43 4.83 2.48
N THR A 221 10.26 4.74 3.08
CA THR A 221 9.22 5.77 3.03
C THR A 221 9.65 7.05 3.76
N ASN A 222 10.32 6.95 4.90
CA ASN A 222 10.71 8.09 5.73
C ASN A 222 12.09 8.68 5.39
N ASN A 223 12.90 7.97 4.59
CA ASN A 223 14.24 8.44 4.20
C ASN A 223 14.16 9.59 3.20
N GLN A 224 14.56 10.79 3.63
CA GLN A 224 14.54 12.03 2.87
C GLN A 224 15.84 12.32 2.10
N SER A 225 16.74 11.33 1.97
CA SER A 225 17.93 11.50 1.12
C SER A 225 17.51 11.74 -0.33
N LYS A 226 18.30 12.56 -1.03
CA LYS A 226 18.06 12.91 -2.43
C LYS A 226 17.90 11.68 -3.31
N ASP A 227 18.75 10.67 -3.13
CA ASP A 227 18.75 9.47 -3.97
C ASP A 227 17.50 8.63 -3.71
N ASN A 228 17.06 8.56 -2.46
CA ASN A 228 15.82 7.87 -2.12
C ASN A 228 14.57 8.59 -2.65
N ILE A 229 14.54 9.93 -2.57
CA ILE A 229 13.48 10.74 -3.19
C ILE A 229 13.40 10.48 -4.70
N LEU A 230 14.54 10.50 -5.39
CA LEU A 230 14.57 10.24 -6.84
C LEU A 230 14.20 8.80 -7.19
N ARG A 231 14.58 7.84 -6.34
CA ARG A 231 14.18 6.43 -6.48
C ARG A 231 12.65 6.28 -6.34
N ARG A 232 12.05 6.88 -5.29
CA ARG A 232 10.59 6.89 -5.12
C ARG A 232 9.90 7.54 -6.31
N PHE A 233 10.30 8.76 -6.68
CA PHE A 233 9.76 9.47 -7.83
C PHE A 233 9.78 8.61 -9.11
N SER A 234 10.93 8.01 -9.43
CA SER A 234 11.05 7.15 -10.60
C SER A 234 10.13 5.93 -10.53
N GLY A 235 10.01 5.31 -9.36
CA GLY A 235 9.11 4.18 -9.13
C GLY A 235 7.64 4.55 -9.32
N PHE A 236 7.20 5.67 -8.71
CA PHE A 236 5.85 6.19 -8.90
C PHE A 236 5.53 6.44 -10.37
N VAL A 237 6.42 7.12 -11.11
CA VAL A 237 6.18 7.39 -12.54
C VAL A 237 6.04 6.09 -13.33
N LYS A 238 6.95 5.14 -13.15
CA LYS A 238 6.91 3.86 -13.87
C LYS A 238 5.65 3.05 -13.58
N ASN A 239 5.26 2.95 -12.31
CA ASN A 239 4.08 2.20 -11.91
C ASN A 239 2.78 2.93 -12.30
N ASN A 240 2.76 4.26 -12.29
CA ASN A 240 1.64 5.02 -12.81
C ASN A 240 1.38 4.73 -14.31
N GLU A 241 2.45 4.61 -15.14
CA GLU A 241 2.27 4.27 -16.56
C GLU A 241 1.57 2.91 -16.73
N VAL A 242 1.87 1.93 -15.87
CA VAL A 242 1.16 0.63 -15.87
C VAL A 242 -0.33 0.83 -15.61
N VAL A 243 -0.68 1.60 -14.57
CA VAL A 243 -2.09 1.87 -14.21
C VAL A 243 -2.80 2.66 -15.31
N LEU A 244 -2.14 3.67 -15.89
CA LEU A 244 -2.70 4.50 -16.94
C LEU A 244 -2.99 3.69 -18.22
N SER A 245 -2.06 2.80 -18.62
CA SER A 245 -2.26 1.87 -19.73
C SER A 245 -3.41 0.91 -19.44
N PHE A 246 -3.44 0.33 -18.24
CA PHE A 246 -4.50 -0.58 -17.83
C PHE A 246 -5.89 0.08 -17.88
N PHE A 247 -6.03 1.31 -17.37
CA PHE A 247 -7.31 2.02 -17.43
C PHE A 247 -7.66 2.45 -18.87
N ALA A 248 -6.67 2.76 -19.73
CA ALA A 248 -6.90 3.07 -21.13
C ALA A 248 -7.44 1.87 -21.91
N GLU A 249 -6.80 0.73 -21.78
CA GLU A 249 -7.17 -0.54 -22.43
C GLU A 249 -8.56 -1.02 -22.03
N ASN A 250 -9.00 -0.66 -20.81
CA ASN A 250 -10.31 -1.02 -20.29
C ASN A 250 -11.36 0.09 -20.42
N GLY A 251 -11.07 1.21 -21.11
CA GLY A 251 -12.00 2.34 -21.29
C GLY A 251 -12.42 3.02 -19.99
N ALA A 252 -11.60 2.92 -18.93
CA ALA A 252 -11.92 3.33 -17.58
C ALA A 252 -11.40 4.73 -17.20
N GLN A 253 -10.69 5.41 -18.11
CA GLN A 253 -9.96 6.66 -17.80
C GLN A 253 -10.89 7.80 -17.38
N GLU A 254 -12.02 7.98 -18.06
CA GLU A 254 -12.97 9.05 -17.73
C GLU A 254 -13.67 8.76 -16.41
N LYS A 255 -14.06 7.50 -16.18
CA LYS A 255 -14.73 7.08 -14.95
C LYS A 255 -13.87 7.28 -13.71
N TYR A 256 -12.59 6.96 -13.77
CA TYR A 256 -11.65 7.05 -12.63
C TYR A 256 -10.65 8.19 -12.77
N LEU A 257 -11.07 9.28 -13.42
CA LEU A 257 -10.24 10.47 -13.63
C LEU A 257 -9.66 11.03 -12.34
N ARG A 258 -10.41 10.98 -11.23
CA ARG A 258 -9.95 11.43 -9.91
C ARG A 258 -8.75 10.60 -9.42
N GLY A 259 -8.84 9.28 -9.49
CA GLY A 259 -7.75 8.38 -9.13
C GLY A 259 -6.51 8.60 -10.01
N ILE A 260 -6.71 8.83 -11.31
CA ILE A 260 -5.63 9.14 -12.26
C ILE A 260 -4.93 10.45 -11.88
N ILE A 261 -5.67 11.49 -11.55
CA ILE A 261 -5.11 12.78 -11.08
C ILE A 261 -4.29 12.53 -9.81
N GLU A 262 -4.84 11.76 -8.88
CA GLU A 262 -4.21 11.47 -7.59
C GLU A 262 -2.85 10.79 -7.76
N ILE A 263 -2.77 9.69 -8.51
CA ILE A 263 -1.49 8.97 -8.72
C ILE A 263 -0.46 9.85 -9.45
N LYS A 264 -0.87 10.66 -10.43
CA LYS A 264 0.01 11.60 -11.13
C LYS A 264 0.55 12.67 -10.20
N MET A 265 -0.31 13.27 -9.38
CA MET A 265 0.08 14.30 -8.42
C MET A 265 0.97 13.75 -7.32
N ARG A 266 0.70 12.54 -6.83
CA ARG A 266 1.55 11.88 -5.83
C ARG A 266 2.98 11.70 -6.36
N ALA A 267 3.14 11.21 -7.60
CA ALA A 267 4.45 11.08 -8.22
C ALA A 267 5.18 12.44 -8.32
N LYS A 268 4.49 13.50 -8.78
CA LYS A 268 5.08 14.85 -8.87
C LYS A 268 5.54 15.36 -7.50
N ASN A 269 4.73 15.14 -6.47
CA ASN A 269 4.97 15.67 -5.13
C ASN A 269 6.17 15.02 -4.42
N GLU A 270 6.62 13.84 -4.84
CA GLU A 270 7.88 13.28 -4.35
C GLU A 270 9.08 14.21 -4.61
N LEU A 271 9.04 15.06 -5.64
CA LEU A 271 10.13 16.00 -5.93
C LEU A 271 10.12 17.28 -5.07
N LEU A 272 9.06 17.55 -4.30
CA LEU A 272 8.92 18.81 -3.55
C LEU A 272 10.09 19.09 -2.58
N PRO A 273 10.63 18.12 -1.84
CA PRO A 273 11.78 18.36 -0.96
C PRO A 273 13.03 18.84 -1.70
N LEU A 274 13.12 18.58 -3.02
CA LEU A 274 14.25 18.96 -3.87
C LEU A 274 14.05 20.32 -4.57
N PHE A 275 12.96 21.04 -4.35
CA PHE A 275 12.60 22.29 -5.03
C PHE A 275 13.55 23.48 -4.84
N PRO A 276 14.44 23.57 -3.85
CA PRO A 276 15.50 24.58 -3.86
C PRO A 276 16.31 24.55 -5.17
N SER A 277 16.42 23.39 -5.83
CA SER A 277 17.10 23.25 -7.12
C SER A 277 16.16 23.49 -8.32
N SER A 278 16.57 24.40 -9.22
CA SER A 278 15.83 24.66 -10.47
C SER A 278 15.73 23.44 -11.40
N LYS A 279 16.69 22.51 -11.30
CA LYS A 279 16.68 21.23 -12.04
C LYS A 279 15.43 20.40 -11.68
N TYR A 280 15.11 20.25 -10.38
CA TYR A 280 14.00 19.43 -9.93
C TYR A 280 12.65 20.12 -10.10
N ARG A 281 12.59 21.48 -10.03
CA ARG A 281 11.39 22.23 -10.44
C ARG A 281 11.06 22.01 -11.92
N ARG A 282 12.07 22.04 -12.81
CA ARG A 282 11.85 21.76 -14.25
C ARG A 282 11.41 20.31 -14.48
N MET A 283 11.98 19.35 -13.74
CA MET A 283 11.59 17.96 -13.79
C MET A 283 10.13 17.79 -13.36
N TRP A 284 9.72 18.41 -12.26
CA TRP A 284 8.34 18.43 -11.78
C TRP A 284 7.39 19.02 -12.82
N MET A 285 7.71 20.16 -13.45
CA MET A 285 6.89 20.79 -14.49
C MET A 285 6.73 19.92 -15.73
N LYS A 286 7.74 19.12 -16.08
CA LYS A 286 7.71 18.25 -17.27
C LYS A 286 7.00 16.92 -17.04
N THR A 287 6.93 16.46 -15.78
CA THR A 287 6.23 15.23 -15.41
C THR A 287 4.75 15.51 -15.38
N TYR A 288 3.95 14.81 -16.19
CA TYR A 288 2.50 15.03 -16.31
C TYR A 288 2.14 16.53 -16.44
N PRO A 289 2.54 17.19 -17.56
CA PRO A 289 2.40 18.64 -17.72
C PRO A 289 0.93 19.10 -17.71
N GLU A 290 -0.01 18.24 -18.06
CA GLU A 290 -1.46 18.48 -17.97
C GLU A 290 -1.89 18.74 -16.51
N MET A 291 -1.22 18.13 -15.53
CA MET A 291 -1.50 18.35 -14.09
C MET A 291 -1.15 19.78 -13.65
N ASN A 292 -0.28 20.49 -14.36
CA ASN A 292 0.02 21.88 -14.03
C ASN A 292 -1.19 22.82 -14.24
N ARG A 293 -2.11 22.45 -15.13
CA ARG A 293 -3.36 23.18 -15.41
C ARG A 293 -4.51 22.73 -14.52
N VAL A 294 -4.59 21.44 -14.25
CA VAL A 294 -5.66 20.85 -13.42
C VAL A 294 -5.75 21.53 -12.07
N MET A 295 -4.65 21.84 -11.43
CA MET A 295 -4.64 22.55 -10.16
C MET A 295 -5.16 24.01 -10.23
N LEU A 296 -5.18 24.62 -11.41
CA LEU A 296 -5.79 25.94 -11.64
C LEU A 296 -7.31 25.87 -11.86
N LEU A 297 -7.80 24.76 -12.42
CA LEU A 297 -9.18 24.59 -12.86
C LEU A 297 -10.07 23.83 -11.86
N VAL A 298 -9.49 23.16 -10.87
CA VAL A 298 -10.16 22.15 -10.05
C VAL A 298 -10.84 22.72 -8.81
N ASN A 299 -11.80 23.64 -9.00
CA ASN A 299 -12.81 23.89 -7.98
C ASN A 299 -13.91 22.82 -7.94
N SER A 300 -14.07 22.01 -8.99
CA SER A 300 -15.19 21.05 -9.11
C SER A 300 -14.84 19.61 -8.75
N ILE A 301 -13.58 19.19 -8.87
CA ILE A 301 -13.16 17.81 -8.63
C ILE A 301 -12.44 17.68 -7.27
N TYR A 302 -11.72 18.71 -6.84
CA TYR A 302 -11.05 18.80 -5.55
C TYR A 302 -11.65 19.91 -4.69
N LYS A 303 -12.19 19.56 -3.52
CA LYS A 303 -12.51 20.54 -2.47
C LYS A 303 -11.20 21.07 -1.85
N SER A 304 -10.39 21.80 -2.64
CA SER A 304 -9.17 22.39 -2.15
C SER A 304 -9.45 23.72 -1.44
N THR A 305 -8.87 23.92 -0.28
CA THR A 305 -8.93 25.17 0.46
C THR A 305 -8.15 26.27 -0.28
N PHE A 306 -8.48 27.55 0.00
CA PHE A 306 -7.71 28.70 -0.53
C PHE A 306 -6.21 28.59 -0.19
N ARG A 307 -5.86 28.01 0.96
CA ARG A 307 -4.49 27.76 1.41
C ARG A 307 -3.74 26.78 0.51
N GLU A 308 -4.39 25.67 0.14
CA GLU A 308 -3.83 24.66 -0.75
C GLU A 308 -3.56 25.23 -2.13
N LYS A 309 -4.46 26.07 -2.63
CA LYS A 309 -4.27 26.80 -3.89
C LYS A 309 -3.09 27.75 -3.83
N LEU A 310 -2.97 28.54 -2.75
CA LEU A 310 -1.87 29.49 -2.56
C LEU A 310 -0.53 28.77 -2.46
N TRP A 311 -0.50 27.63 -1.74
CA TRP A 311 0.68 26.80 -1.58
C TRP A 311 1.13 26.20 -2.91
N PHE A 312 0.17 25.73 -3.72
CA PHE A 312 0.44 25.25 -5.07
C PHE A 312 1.01 26.35 -5.99
N PHE A 313 0.42 27.54 -6.00
CA PHE A 313 0.95 28.68 -6.74
C PHE A 313 2.38 29.01 -6.33
N ALA A 314 2.66 29.01 -5.03
CA ALA A 314 4.01 29.25 -4.53
C ALA A 314 5.02 28.20 -5.03
N GLN A 315 4.60 26.95 -5.19
CA GLN A 315 5.44 25.87 -5.75
C GLN A 315 5.72 26.08 -7.24
N VAL A 316 4.66 26.31 -8.03
CA VAL A 316 4.77 26.52 -9.49
C VAL A 316 5.64 27.73 -9.80
N LEU A 317 5.49 28.82 -9.06
CA LEU A 317 6.27 30.06 -9.24
C LEU A 317 7.69 29.98 -8.65
N GLY A 318 8.07 28.85 -8.02
CA GLY A 318 9.39 28.70 -7.40
C GLY A 318 9.57 29.53 -6.12
N LEU A 319 8.48 30.02 -5.54
CA LEU A 319 8.47 30.82 -4.32
C LEU A 319 8.43 29.94 -3.04
N TYR A 320 8.31 28.61 -3.21
CA TYR A 320 8.18 27.63 -2.14
C TYR A 320 9.23 27.79 -1.02
N PRO A 321 10.54 27.91 -1.29
CA PRO A 321 11.53 28.02 -0.21
C PRO A 321 11.37 29.27 0.65
N ARG A 322 10.83 30.36 0.09
CA ARG A 322 10.55 31.62 0.82
C ARG A 322 9.25 31.52 1.61
N PHE A 323 8.20 30.97 0.99
CA PHE A 323 6.89 30.79 1.63
C PHE A 323 6.91 29.71 2.73
N SER A 324 7.66 28.63 2.57
CA SER A 324 7.77 27.59 3.60
C SER A 324 8.40 28.12 4.90
N ARG A 325 9.40 29.00 4.81
CA ARG A 325 9.98 29.66 6.00
C ARG A 325 8.97 30.54 6.74
N ILE A 326 8.12 31.26 6.01
CA ILE A 326 7.07 32.12 6.58
C ILE A 326 5.96 31.27 7.21
N LEU A 327 5.55 30.18 6.56
CA LEU A 327 4.51 29.27 7.05
C LEU A 327 4.99 28.44 8.25
N LEU A 328 6.23 27.98 8.24
CA LEU A 328 6.84 27.23 9.35
C LEU A 328 7.07 28.13 10.58
N SER A 329 7.44 29.42 10.39
CA SER A 329 7.64 30.38 11.49
C SER A 329 6.35 30.70 12.23
N LYS A 330 5.18 30.53 11.61
CA LYS A 330 3.86 30.87 12.19
C LYS A 330 3.07 29.67 12.71
N ARG A 331 3.70 28.52 12.99
CA ARG A 331 3.02 27.25 13.36
C ARG A 331 1.91 26.81 12.40
N LEU A 332 1.92 27.33 11.18
CA LEU A 332 0.99 26.99 10.12
C LEU A 332 1.61 25.88 9.25
N LYS A 333 1.89 24.71 9.85
CA LYS A 333 2.13 23.52 9.01
C LYS A 333 0.87 23.37 8.14
N PRO A 334 0.96 23.43 6.80
CA PRO A 334 -0.16 22.99 6.01
C PRO A 334 -0.40 21.56 6.43
N GLU A 335 -1.62 21.21 6.81
CA GLU A 335 -1.99 19.81 6.77
C GLU A 335 -1.67 19.34 5.36
N PRO A 336 -0.99 18.20 5.22
CA PRO A 336 -0.65 17.72 3.91
C PRO A 336 -1.95 17.58 3.11
N ILE A 337 -1.91 18.00 1.86
CA ILE A 337 -3.02 17.95 0.89
C ILE A 337 -3.65 16.55 0.82
N TRP A 338 -2.96 15.55 1.37
CA TRP A 338 -3.28 14.13 1.30
C TRP A 338 -3.69 13.62 2.68
N ARG A 339 -4.92 13.17 2.83
CA ARG A 339 -5.42 12.44 4.01
C ARG A 339 -4.56 11.22 4.40
N TRP A 340 -3.59 10.87 3.56
CA TRP A 340 -2.63 9.77 3.69
C TRP A 340 -1.45 10.03 4.63
N ASN A 341 -1.27 11.25 5.13
CA ASN A 341 -0.18 11.56 6.06
C ASN A 341 -0.47 11.16 7.52
N ALA A 342 -1.57 10.53 7.81
CA ALA A 342 -1.73 9.81 9.07
C ALA A 342 -0.72 8.64 9.23
N TYR A 343 -0.04 8.28 8.12
CA TYR A 343 1.01 7.26 8.06
C TYR A 343 2.44 7.82 8.00
N ARG A 344 2.64 9.13 8.17
CA ARG A 344 3.99 9.73 8.28
C ARG A 344 4.24 10.32 9.65
#